data_298e1d535c26b941572fa57849575af8
#
_entry.id   298e1d535c26b941572fa57849575af8
#
_cell.length_a   1.000
_cell.length_b   1.000
_cell.length_c   1.000
_cell.angle_alpha   90.00
_cell.angle_beta   90.00
_cell.angle_gamma   90.00
#
_symmetry.space_group_name_H-M   'P 1'
#
loop_
_entity.id
_entity.type
_entity.pdbx_description
1 polymer ?
#
loop_
_entity_poly.entity_id
_entity_poly.type
_entity_poly.pdbx_seq_one_letter_code
_entity_poly.pdbx_strand_id
1 'polypeptide(L)'
;MNNERSIRHMKLLQMQSLPLDHKVRATARRIEEWLNQFPDARVAFSGGKDSTVLLHIARMVKSDIRAVFSNTGLEYPEIVEFVKSTPGIEVVRPKYSFLEIVQKYGYPVVSKRMAQYISEVQHTKSGYLRRLRLTGINKSGKLVPSAKISDKWQWLCDSGIPVTDKCCKYLKKDPMDKLGGAPIVGTMADESDNRQQQYYKHGCNAFHLTRPRSAPMSFWTEEDVWAYLKLAKVPYSRIYDMGYSRTGCMFCMFGLDLENRPDRFDRMQQTHPQLFKYCMDGPLGLREVIKRVYSREY
;
A
#
# COMPACT_ATOMS: atom_id res chain seq x y z
N MET A 1 -18.63 5.82 22.12
CA MET A 1 -17.84 5.70 20.90
C MET A 1 -17.20 7.00 20.41
N ASN A 2 -17.88 8.17 20.47
CA ASN A 2 -17.26 9.43 20.01
C ASN A 2 -16.08 9.91 20.89
N ASN A 3 -16.17 9.78 22.22
CA ASN A 3 -15.15 10.29 23.13
C ASN A 3 -13.80 9.55 23.01
N GLU A 4 -13.81 8.22 22.92
CA GLU A 4 -12.57 7.42 22.81
C GLU A 4 -11.83 7.66 21.47
N ARG A 5 -12.57 7.82 20.38
CA ARG A 5 -11.99 8.17 19.08
C ARG A 5 -11.36 9.57 19.11
N SER A 6 -12.02 10.51 19.77
CA SER A 6 -11.51 11.88 19.95
C SER A 6 -10.22 11.90 20.75
N ILE A 7 -10.14 11.13 21.85
CA ILE A 7 -8.91 10.99 22.66
C ILE A 7 -7.77 10.41 21.83
N ARG A 8 -8.02 9.36 21.03
CA ARG A 8 -7.00 8.75 20.18
C ARG A 8 -6.53 9.68 19.06
N HIS A 9 -7.43 10.50 18.53
CA HIS A 9 -7.09 11.54 17.57
C HIS A 9 -6.18 12.60 18.20
N MET A 10 -6.53 13.10 19.37
CA MET A 10 -5.69 14.08 20.10
C MET A 10 -4.30 13.51 20.44
N LYS A 11 -4.22 12.24 20.84
CA LYS A 11 -2.94 11.56 21.06
C LYS A 11 -2.11 11.48 19.78
N LEU A 12 -2.73 11.20 18.64
CA LEU A 12 -2.02 11.19 17.35
C LEU A 12 -1.45 12.58 17.04
N LEU A 13 -2.25 13.63 17.14
CA LEU A 13 -1.80 15.01 16.89
C LEU A 13 -0.66 15.41 17.84
N GLN A 14 -0.77 15.07 19.13
CA GLN A 14 0.29 15.29 20.10
C GLN A 14 1.59 14.55 19.71
N MET A 15 1.49 13.31 19.26
CA MET A 15 2.66 12.56 18.79
C MET A 15 3.23 13.13 17.50
N GLN A 16 2.38 13.63 16.60
CA GLN A 16 2.81 14.27 15.35
C GLN A 16 3.48 15.63 15.58
N SER A 17 3.15 16.34 16.66
CA SER A 17 3.77 17.63 17.01
C SER A 17 5.12 17.49 17.75
N LEU A 18 5.55 16.29 18.10
CA LEU A 18 6.83 16.08 18.77
C LEU A 18 8.02 16.49 17.88
N PRO A 19 9.11 17.01 18.46
CA PRO A 19 10.38 17.19 17.75
C PRO A 19 10.88 15.87 17.15
N LEU A 20 11.59 15.96 16.04
CA LEU A 20 12.04 14.81 15.26
C LEU A 20 12.87 13.80 16.08
N ASP A 21 13.80 14.29 16.93
CA ASP A 21 14.62 13.45 17.79
C ASP A 21 13.76 12.63 18.80
N HIS A 22 12.68 13.24 19.33
CA HIS A 22 11.72 12.54 20.18
C HIS A 22 10.95 11.47 19.40
N LYS A 23 10.57 11.74 18.15
CA LYS A 23 9.94 10.76 17.26
C LYS A 23 10.86 9.58 16.97
N VAL A 24 12.13 9.84 16.71
CA VAL A 24 13.17 8.80 16.52
C VAL A 24 13.27 7.89 17.75
N ARG A 25 13.45 8.49 18.94
CA ARG A 25 13.53 7.73 20.21
C ARG A 25 12.25 6.91 20.48
N ALA A 26 11.09 7.52 20.25
CA ALA A 26 9.81 6.82 20.41
C ALA A 26 9.64 5.66 19.42
N THR A 27 10.14 5.81 18.19
CA THR A 27 10.13 4.75 17.17
C THR A 27 11.07 3.62 17.56
N ALA A 28 12.31 3.92 17.97
CA ALA A 28 13.29 2.94 18.43
C ALA A 28 12.73 2.10 19.60
N ARG A 29 12.18 2.79 20.62
CA ARG A 29 11.55 2.09 21.76
C ARG A 29 10.42 1.14 21.35
N ARG A 30 9.57 1.53 20.38
CA ARG A 30 8.51 0.63 19.89
C ARG A 30 9.06 -0.57 19.12
N ILE A 31 10.18 -0.40 18.43
CA ILE A 31 10.89 -1.51 17.79
C ILE A 31 11.48 -2.45 18.84
N GLU A 32 12.10 -1.92 19.89
CA GLU A 32 12.61 -2.73 21.02
C GLU A 32 11.48 -3.52 21.69
N GLU A 33 10.37 -2.86 22.03
CA GLU A 33 9.17 -3.52 22.60
C GLU A 33 8.67 -4.66 21.69
N TRP A 34 8.71 -4.44 20.37
CA TRP A 34 8.31 -5.44 19.39
C TRP A 34 9.27 -6.63 19.33
N LEU A 35 10.58 -6.35 19.28
CA LEU A 35 11.64 -7.37 19.24
C LEU A 35 11.72 -8.21 20.53
N ASN A 36 11.37 -7.66 21.68
CA ASN A 36 11.29 -8.40 22.93
C ASN A 36 10.22 -9.50 22.88
N GLN A 37 9.12 -9.29 22.14
CA GLN A 37 8.07 -10.28 21.96
C GLN A 37 8.27 -11.15 20.70
N PHE A 38 8.89 -10.61 19.68
CA PHE A 38 9.15 -11.28 18.40
C PHE A 38 10.63 -11.09 18.00
N PRO A 39 11.56 -11.88 18.57
CA PRO A 39 13.00 -11.73 18.32
C PRO A 39 13.42 -11.93 16.86
N ASP A 40 12.63 -12.71 16.10
CA ASP A 40 12.79 -13.00 14.67
C ASP A 40 11.93 -12.09 13.76
N ALA A 41 11.44 -10.98 14.33
CA ALA A 41 10.72 -9.98 13.52
C ALA A 41 11.58 -9.45 12.36
N ARG A 42 10.90 -9.02 11.30
CA ARG A 42 11.55 -8.50 10.09
C ARG A 42 10.97 -7.17 9.66
N VAL A 43 11.80 -6.32 9.10
CA VAL A 43 11.38 -5.09 8.43
C VAL A 43 10.84 -5.43 7.04
N ALA A 44 9.60 -5.03 6.73
CA ALA A 44 9.06 -5.06 5.38
C ALA A 44 9.61 -3.86 4.60
N PHE A 45 10.73 -4.06 3.93
CA PHE A 45 11.42 -3.02 3.17
C PHE A 45 10.85 -2.92 1.76
N SER A 46 10.40 -1.74 1.35
CA SER A 46 9.83 -1.51 0.01
C SER A 46 10.77 -0.74 -0.94
N GLY A 47 11.92 -0.26 -0.44
CA GLY A 47 12.79 0.67 -1.15
C GLY A 47 12.25 2.10 -1.21
N GLY A 48 11.04 2.35 -0.68
CA GLY A 48 10.48 3.69 -0.55
C GLY A 48 11.04 4.44 0.66
N LYS A 49 10.96 5.78 0.63
CA LYS A 49 11.53 6.68 1.66
C LYS A 49 11.13 6.29 3.10
N ASP A 50 9.87 5.96 3.32
CA ASP A 50 9.34 5.66 4.65
C ASP A 50 9.93 4.35 5.20
N SER A 51 10.01 3.30 4.37
CA SER A 51 10.65 2.04 4.74
C SER A 51 12.17 2.15 4.88
N THR A 52 12.78 3.12 4.21
CA THR A 52 14.22 3.42 4.33
C THR A 52 14.53 4.04 5.69
N VAL A 53 13.74 5.03 6.12
CA VAL A 53 13.85 5.60 7.48
C VAL A 53 13.58 4.53 8.54
N LEU A 54 12.53 3.73 8.37
CA LEU A 54 12.25 2.62 9.28
C LEU A 54 13.43 1.66 9.41
N LEU A 55 13.99 1.21 8.29
CA LEU A 55 15.13 0.28 8.29
C LEU A 55 16.36 0.89 8.98
N HIS A 56 16.64 2.15 8.72
CA HIS A 56 17.75 2.84 9.35
C HIS A 56 17.59 2.88 10.89
N ILE A 57 16.42 3.29 11.39
CA ILE A 57 16.14 3.32 12.84
C ILE A 57 16.15 1.89 13.43
N ALA A 58 15.58 0.92 12.71
CA ALA A 58 15.56 -0.47 13.18
C ALA A 58 16.97 -1.06 13.32
N ARG A 59 17.89 -0.69 12.43
CA ARG A 59 19.30 -1.10 12.51
C ARG A 59 20.08 -0.40 13.63
N MET A 60 19.64 0.76 14.09
CA MET A 60 20.19 1.37 15.31
C MET A 60 19.83 0.57 16.56
N VAL A 61 18.65 -0.09 16.56
CA VAL A 61 18.18 -0.94 17.66
C VAL A 61 18.79 -2.34 17.59
N LYS A 62 18.77 -2.95 16.41
CA LYS A 62 19.33 -4.28 16.14
C LYS A 62 20.02 -4.26 14.77
N SER A 63 21.35 -4.20 14.77
CA SER A 63 22.16 -3.99 13.57
C SER A 63 21.97 -5.06 12.50
N ASP A 64 21.70 -6.30 12.92
CA ASP A 64 21.48 -7.47 12.08
C ASP A 64 19.98 -7.76 11.83
N ILE A 65 19.09 -6.79 12.10
CA ILE A 65 17.65 -6.99 11.89
C ILE A 65 17.36 -7.42 10.45
N ARG A 66 16.60 -8.49 10.32
CA ARG A 66 16.20 -9.03 9.03
C ARG A 66 15.34 -8.03 8.27
N ALA A 67 15.67 -7.75 7.02
CA ALA A 67 14.89 -6.87 6.14
C ALA A 67 14.56 -7.58 4.84
N VAL A 68 13.30 -7.52 4.41
CA VAL A 68 12.79 -8.29 3.27
C VAL A 68 12.09 -7.38 2.28
N PHE A 69 12.48 -7.49 1.03
CA PHE A 69 11.86 -6.83 -0.13
C PHE A 69 11.09 -7.83 -0.99
N SER A 70 9.82 -7.55 -1.24
CA SER A 70 9.03 -8.32 -2.22
C SER A 70 9.17 -7.67 -3.60
N ASN A 71 10.02 -8.26 -4.45
CA ASN A 71 10.17 -7.83 -5.83
C ASN A 71 9.01 -8.36 -6.66
N THR A 72 8.02 -7.52 -6.87
CA THR A 72 6.78 -7.89 -7.60
C THR A 72 6.93 -7.77 -9.12
N GLY A 73 8.04 -7.17 -9.60
CA GLY A 73 8.22 -6.78 -11.00
C GLY A 73 7.43 -5.52 -11.38
N LEU A 74 6.83 -4.84 -10.40
CA LEU A 74 6.06 -3.60 -10.59
C LEU A 74 6.69 -2.40 -9.88
N GLU A 75 7.85 -2.55 -9.33
CA GLU A 75 8.65 -1.46 -8.79
C GLU A 75 9.40 -0.77 -9.92
N TYR A 76 9.53 0.56 -9.83
CA TYR A 76 10.36 1.33 -10.76
C TYR A 76 11.82 0.86 -10.70
N PRO A 77 12.56 0.91 -11.83
CA PRO A 77 13.96 0.46 -11.88
C PRO A 77 14.83 1.08 -10.78
N GLU A 78 14.63 2.36 -10.48
CA GLU A 78 15.36 3.11 -9.44
C GLU A 78 15.12 2.56 -8.03
N ILE A 79 13.93 2.04 -7.76
CA ILE A 79 13.64 1.35 -6.50
C ILE A 79 14.39 0.03 -6.42
N VAL A 80 14.38 -0.75 -7.51
CA VAL A 80 15.07 -2.04 -7.56
C VAL A 80 16.58 -1.85 -7.43
N GLU A 81 17.13 -0.84 -8.09
CA GLU A 81 18.54 -0.47 -8.01
C GLU A 81 18.92 -0.07 -6.57
N PHE A 82 18.14 0.79 -5.96
CA PHE A 82 18.34 1.21 -4.57
C PHE A 82 18.25 0.04 -3.57
N VAL A 83 17.29 -0.87 -3.76
CA VAL A 83 17.20 -2.08 -2.93
C VAL A 83 18.44 -2.95 -3.08
N LYS A 84 18.95 -3.13 -4.31
CA LYS A 84 20.16 -3.92 -4.57
C LYS A 84 21.43 -3.29 -3.95
N SER A 85 21.49 -1.96 -3.90
CA SER A 85 22.61 -1.24 -3.28
C SER A 85 22.51 -1.18 -1.76
N THR A 86 21.35 -1.50 -1.17
CA THR A 86 21.14 -1.51 0.28
C THR A 86 21.60 -2.85 0.86
N PRO A 87 22.62 -2.89 1.74
CA PRO A 87 23.16 -4.14 2.28
C PRO A 87 22.12 -4.91 3.11
N GLY A 88 22.22 -6.26 3.10
CA GLY A 88 21.48 -7.14 4.00
C GLY A 88 19.94 -7.18 3.72
N ILE A 89 19.53 -6.94 2.47
CA ILE A 89 18.13 -7.08 2.07
C ILE A 89 17.90 -8.45 1.45
N GLU A 90 17.02 -9.24 2.07
CA GLU A 90 16.50 -10.48 1.49
C GLU A 90 15.46 -10.14 0.43
N VAL A 91 15.60 -10.71 -0.76
CA VAL A 91 14.67 -10.47 -1.87
C VAL A 91 13.81 -11.69 -2.09
N VAL A 92 12.49 -11.52 -2.00
CA VAL A 92 11.52 -12.57 -2.33
C VAL A 92 10.74 -12.19 -3.58
N ARG A 93 10.30 -13.21 -4.33
CA ARG A 93 9.51 -13.02 -5.54
C ARG A 93 8.15 -13.71 -5.42
N PRO A 94 7.09 -13.11 -5.97
CA PRO A 94 5.79 -13.76 -6.05
C PRO A 94 5.83 -14.95 -7.04
N LYS A 95 4.88 -15.87 -6.86
CA LYS A 95 4.69 -17.00 -7.77
C LYS A 95 4.19 -16.57 -9.15
N TYR A 96 3.38 -15.52 -9.19
CA TYR A 96 2.72 -15.01 -10.40
C TYR A 96 3.27 -13.64 -10.77
N SER A 97 3.42 -13.37 -12.05
CA SER A 97 3.62 -12.02 -12.59
C SER A 97 2.32 -11.21 -12.58
N PHE A 98 2.43 -9.90 -12.74
CA PHE A 98 1.24 -9.05 -12.86
C PHE A 98 0.44 -9.37 -14.11
N LEU A 99 1.12 -9.66 -15.22
CA LEU A 99 0.46 -10.05 -16.48
C LEU A 99 -0.40 -11.31 -16.30
N GLU A 100 0.14 -12.36 -15.67
CA GLU A 100 -0.63 -13.58 -15.38
C GLU A 100 -1.84 -13.29 -14.48
N ILE A 101 -1.69 -12.38 -13.52
CA ILE A 101 -2.81 -11.99 -12.64
C ILE A 101 -3.89 -11.25 -13.42
N VAL A 102 -3.51 -10.31 -14.28
CA VAL A 102 -4.45 -9.56 -15.12
C VAL A 102 -5.17 -10.50 -16.09
N GLN A 103 -4.45 -11.38 -16.76
CA GLN A 103 -5.04 -12.36 -17.68
C GLN A 103 -6.00 -13.32 -16.99
N LYS A 104 -5.68 -13.74 -15.76
CA LYS A 104 -6.48 -14.73 -15.04
C LYS A 104 -7.64 -14.14 -14.25
N TYR A 105 -7.47 -12.95 -13.70
CA TYR A 105 -8.43 -12.38 -12.74
C TYR A 105 -8.95 -11.00 -13.12
N GLY A 106 -8.36 -10.35 -14.11
CA GLY A 106 -8.76 -9.02 -14.56
C GLY A 106 -7.93 -7.88 -13.99
N TYR A 107 -8.41 -6.67 -14.18
CA TYR A 107 -7.69 -5.44 -13.94
C TYR A 107 -7.95 -4.84 -12.55
N PRO A 108 -6.93 -4.28 -11.87
CA PRO A 108 -7.07 -3.57 -10.60
C PRO A 108 -7.52 -2.12 -10.83
N VAL A 109 -8.81 -1.90 -11.03
CA VAL A 109 -9.38 -0.58 -11.32
C VAL A 109 -10.14 0.01 -10.12
N VAL A 110 -10.38 1.31 -10.14
CA VAL A 110 -11.11 2.13 -9.18
C VAL A 110 -10.41 2.18 -7.81
N SER A 111 -10.72 1.27 -6.93
CA SER A 111 -10.07 1.10 -5.63
C SER A 111 -10.10 -0.35 -5.22
N LYS A 112 -9.22 -0.74 -4.30
CA LYS A 112 -9.16 -2.13 -3.87
C LYS A 112 -10.50 -2.67 -3.36
N ARG A 113 -11.24 -1.86 -2.59
CA ARG A 113 -12.58 -2.24 -2.07
C ARG A 113 -13.62 -2.34 -3.17
N MET A 114 -13.66 -1.35 -4.07
CA MET A 114 -14.60 -1.38 -5.19
C MET A 114 -14.29 -2.51 -6.16
N ALA A 115 -13.03 -2.73 -6.48
CA ALA A 115 -12.61 -3.85 -7.31
C ALA A 115 -13.00 -5.21 -6.70
N GLN A 116 -12.85 -5.38 -5.39
CA GLN A 116 -13.34 -6.57 -4.70
C GLN A 116 -14.84 -6.74 -4.88
N TYR A 117 -15.64 -5.70 -4.64
CA TYR A 117 -17.10 -5.76 -4.73
C TYR A 117 -17.59 -6.02 -6.16
N ILE A 118 -16.96 -5.36 -7.14
CA ILE A 118 -17.26 -5.59 -8.56
C ILE A 118 -16.90 -7.02 -8.94
N SER A 119 -15.71 -7.51 -8.56
CA SER A 119 -15.30 -8.89 -8.80
C SER A 119 -16.25 -9.91 -8.14
N GLU A 120 -16.72 -9.62 -6.93
CA GLU A 120 -17.73 -10.46 -6.27
C GLU A 120 -19.02 -10.53 -7.11
N VAL A 121 -19.51 -9.40 -7.62
CA VAL A 121 -20.73 -9.36 -8.47
C VAL A 121 -20.52 -10.10 -9.79
N GLN A 122 -19.36 -9.94 -10.41
CA GLN A 122 -19.02 -10.61 -11.69
C GLN A 122 -18.96 -12.14 -11.57
N HIS A 123 -18.64 -12.68 -10.39
CA HIS A 123 -18.38 -14.12 -10.23
C HIS A 123 -19.35 -14.84 -9.28
N THR A 124 -20.18 -14.10 -8.51
CA THR A 124 -21.04 -14.74 -7.52
C THR A 124 -22.27 -15.39 -8.15
N LYS A 125 -22.62 -16.58 -7.64
CA LYS A 125 -23.92 -17.21 -7.86
C LYS A 125 -24.97 -16.83 -6.81
N SER A 126 -24.57 -16.08 -5.76
CA SER A 126 -25.44 -15.68 -4.66
C SER A 126 -26.25 -14.44 -5.03
N GLY A 127 -27.55 -14.59 -5.21
CA GLY A 127 -28.47 -13.46 -5.41
C GLY A 127 -28.45 -12.47 -4.26
N TYR A 128 -28.24 -12.94 -3.02
CA TYR A 128 -28.07 -12.08 -1.87
C TYR A 128 -26.82 -11.21 -1.97
N LEU A 129 -25.66 -11.79 -2.28
CA LEU A 129 -24.41 -11.05 -2.37
C LEU A 129 -24.48 -10.01 -3.50
N ARG A 130 -25.01 -10.40 -4.67
CA ARG A 130 -25.24 -9.47 -5.79
C ARG A 130 -26.13 -8.30 -5.35
N ARG A 131 -27.27 -8.56 -4.71
CA ARG A 131 -28.17 -7.51 -4.20
C ARG A 131 -27.45 -6.61 -3.19
N LEU A 132 -26.75 -7.18 -2.21
CA LEU A 132 -25.99 -6.41 -1.20
C LEU A 132 -25.01 -5.44 -1.86
N ARG A 133 -24.24 -5.89 -2.87
CA ARG A 133 -23.25 -5.06 -3.56
C ARG A 133 -23.89 -3.98 -4.43
N LEU A 134 -25.01 -4.23 -5.04
CA LEU A 134 -25.70 -3.27 -5.91
C LEU A 134 -26.56 -2.27 -5.13
N THR A 135 -27.24 -2.71 -4.07
CA THR A 135 -28.21 -1.88 -3.34
C THR A 135 -27.75 -1.45 -1.95
N GLY A 136 -26.80 -2.15 -1.35
CA GLY A 136 -26.39 -1.97 0.04
C GLY A 136 -27.35 -2.60 1.07
N ILE A 137 -28.38 -3.33 0.65
CA ILE A 137 -29.40 -3.90 1.56
C ILE A 137 -28.93 -5.26 2.07
N ASN A 138 -28.75 -5.39 3.37
CA ASN A 138 -28.33 -6.64 4.02
C ASN A 138 -29.51 -7.65 4.15
N LYS A 139 -29.25 -8.83 4.76
CA LYS A 139 -30.26 -9.89 4.94
C LYS A 139 -31.47 -9.44 5.77
N SER A 140 -31.27 -8.53 6.73
CA SER A 140 -32.35 -8.00 7.58
C SER A 140 -33.10 -6.81 6.97
N GLY A 141 -32.87 -6.50 5.69
CA GLY A 141 -33.49 -5.36 5.02
C GLY A 141 -32.86 -3.98 5.35
N LYS A 142 -31.83 -3.94 6.18
CA LYS A 142 -31.17 -2.69 6.58
C LYS A 142 -30.18 -2.23 5.53
N LEU A 143 -30.21 -0.92 5.23
CA LEU A 143 -29.23 -0.28 4.35
C LEU A 143 -27.86 -0.19 5.03
N VAL A 144 -26.83 -0.69 4.36
CA VAL A 144 -25.40 -0.64 4.74
C VAL A 144 -24.63 0.02 3.61
N PRO A 145 -24.53 1.35 3.56
CA PRO A 145 -23.91 2.08 2.44
C PRO A 145 -22.49 1.64 2.13
N SER A 146 -21.72 1.28 3.17
CA SER A 146 -20.33 0.82 3.03
C SER A 146 -20.19 -0.54 2.31
N ALA A 147 -21.30 -1.30 2.16
CA ALA A 147 -21.33 -2.58 1.46
C ALA A 147 -21.73 -2.44 -0.03
N LYS A 148 -22.18 -1.24 -0.44
CA LYS A 148 -22.65 -0.95 -1.79
C LYS A 148 -21.47 -0.53 -2.70
N ILE A 149 -21.53 -0.94 -3.96
CA ILE A 149 -20.71 -0.38 -5.03
C ILE A 149 -21.27 1.02 -5.32
N SER A 150 -20.39 2.04 -5.36
CA SER A 150 -20.79 3.40 -5.74
C SER A 150 -21.49 3.39 -7.10
N ASP A 151 -22.57 4.15 -7.23
CA ASP A 151 -23.41 4.18 -8.43
C ASP A 151 -22.60 4.49 -9.70
N LYS A 152 -21.63 5.38 -9.58
CA LYS A 152 -20.64 5.70 -10.64
C LYS A 152 -19.97 4.47 -11.25
N TRP A 153 -19.80 3.39 -10.47
CA TRP A 153 -19.00 2.23 -10.85
C TRP A 153 -19.80 0.94 -11.03
N GLN A 154 -21.13 0.97 -10.82
CA GLN A 154 -21.97 -0.24 -10.95
C GLN A 154 -21.97 -0.83 -12.36
N TRP A 155 -21.85 0.01 -13.39
CA TRP A 155 -21.80 -0.43 -14.78
C TRP A 155 -20.62 -1.39 -15.08
N LEU A 156 -19.53 -1.32 -14.28
CA LEU A 156 -18.42 -2.26 -14.42
C LEU A 156 -18.79 -3.71 -14.13
N CYS A 157 -19.87 -3.95 -13.39
CA CYS A 157 -20.32 -5.30 -13.08
C CYS A 157 -20.70 -6.11 -14.33
N ASP A 158 -21.23 -5.43 -15.34
CA ASP A 158 -21.75 -6.04 -16.57
C ASP A 158 -21.02 -5.50 -17.84
N SER A 159 -19.90 -4.82 -17.67
CA SER A 159 -19.12 -4.14 -18.75
C SER A 159 -18.34 -5.06 -19.67
N GLY A 160 -18.17 -6.31 -19.29
CA GLY A 160 -17.23 -7.24 -19.97
C GLY A 160 -15.75 -7.00 -19.59
N ILE A 161 -15.42 -5.98 -18.80
CA ILE A 161 -14.07 -5.76 -18.26
C ILE A 161 -13.92 -6.59 -16.98
N PRO A 162 -13.05 -7.61 -16.95
CA PRO A 162 -12.82 -8.37 -15.73
C PRO A 162 -12.08 -7.51 -14.69
N VAL A 163 -12.59 -7.47 -13.47
CA VAL A 163 -12.06 -6.63 -12.38
C VAL A 163 -11.57 -7.48 -11.22
N THR A 164 -10.43 -7.11 -10.62
CA THR A 164 -9.85 -7.85 -9.51
C THR A 164 -9.20 -6.96 -8.45
N ASP A 165 -9.24 -7.41 -7.19
CA ASP A 165 -8.44 -6.86 -6.08
C ASP A 165 -7.27 -7.77 -5.68
N LYS A 166 -7.08 -8.90 -6.37
CA LYS A 166 -6.20 -10.00 -5.97
C LYS A 166 -4.71 -9.73 -6.19
N CYS A 167 -4.35 -8.73 -7.03
CA CYS A 167 -2.95 -8.43 -7.33
C CYS A 167 -2.12 -8.20 -6.06
N CYS A 168 -2.59 -7.36 -5.11
CA CYS A 168 -1.87 -7.13 -3.85
C CYS A 168 -1.74 -8.39 -2.99
N LYS A 169 -2.69 -9.33 -3.07
CA LYS A 169 -2.61 -10.59 -2.36
C LYS A 169 -1.47 -11.43 -2.92
N TYR A 170 -1.49 -11.72 -4.21
CA TYR A 170 -0.53 -12.63 -4.84
C TYR A 170 0.88 -12.04 -4.97
N LEU A 171 0.98 -10.72 -5.22
CA LEU A 171 2.28 -10.09 -5.45
C LEU A 171 3.00 -9.67 -4.17
N LYS A 172 2.27 -9.25 -3.13
CA LYS A 172 2.88 -8.69 -1.92
C LYS A 172 2.61 -9.51 -0.67
N LYS A 173 1.34 -9.89 -0.40
CA LYS A 173 1.01 -10.53 0.87
C LYS A 173 1.46 -11.98 0.92
N ASP A 174 1.09 -12.80 -0.06
CA ASP A 174 1.39 -14.24 -0.05
C ASP A 174 2.90 -14.53 0.01
N PRO A 175 3.80 -13.83 -0.73
CA PRO A 175 5.24 -14.02 -0.58
C PRO A 175 5.74 -13.67 0.81
N MET A 176 5.24 -12.58 1.39
CA MET A 176 5.66 -12.14 2.71
C MET A 176 5.09 -13.02 3.83
N ASP A 177 3.84 -13.48 3.72
CA ASP A 177 3.19 -14.36 4.71
C ASP A 177 3.91 -15.72 4.83
N LYS A 178 4.49 -16.23 3.73
CA LYS A 178 5.25 -17.51 3.73
C LYS A 178 6.54 -17.46 4.53
N LEU A 179 7.10 -16.28 4.75
CA LEU A 179 8.36 -16.13 5.48
C LEU A 179 8.20 -16.29 7.00
N GLY A 180 6.97 -16.33 7.50
CA GLY A 180 6.72 -16.27 8.94
C GLY A 180 7.22 -14.98 9.58
N GLY A 181 7.32 -14.97 10.90
CA GLY A 181 7.77 -13.83 11.70
C GLY A 181 6.77 -12.67 11.73
N ALA A 182 6.93 -11.78 12.68
CA ALA A 182 6.06 -10.61 12.87
C ALA A 182 6.63 -9.39 12.13
N PRO A 183 5.93 -8.83 11.12
CA PRO A 183 6.47 -7.75 10.31
C PRO A 183 6.48 -6.41 11.03
N ILE A 184 7.53 -5.63 10.80
CA ILE A 184 7.62 -4.20 11.12
C ILE A 184 7.46 -3.43 9.79
N VAL A 185 6.49 -2.52 9.73
CA VAL A 185 6.11 -1.81 8.49
C VAL A 185 6.23 -0.29 8.64
N GLY A 186 6.73 0.38 7.61
CA GLY A 186 6.91 1.83 7.58
C GLY A 186 5.64 2.58 7.16
N THR A 187 4.47 2.21 7.71
CA THR A 187 3.22 2.89 7.38
C THR A 187 2.91 4.00 8.39
N MET A 188 2.41 5.12 7.89
CA MET A 188 2.06 6.30 8.68
C MET A 188 0.56 6.57 8.64
N ALA A 189 0.00 7.12 9.72
CA ALA A 189 -1.41 7.51 9.79
C ALA A 189 -1.74 8.63 8.81
N ASP A 190 -0.76 9.47 8.51
CA ASP A 190 -0.84 10.58 7.58
C ASP A 190 -1.10 10.19 6.11
N GLU A 191 -0.75 8.96 5.73
CA GLU A 191 -0.90 8.49 4.35
C GLU A 191 -2.35 8.37 3.87
N SER A 192 -3.30 8.09 4.77
CA SER A 192 -4.72 7.94 4.42
C SER A 192 -5.62 7.70 5.64
N ASP A 193 -6.92 7.99 5.49
CA ASP A 193 -7.95 7.70 6.49
C ASP A 193 -7.91 6.24 6.98
N ASN A 194 -7.68 5.29 6.07
CA ASN A 194 -7.56 3.88 6.44
C ASN A 194 -6.38 3.62 7.38
N ARG A 195 -5.22 4.27 7.15
CA ARG A 195 -4.04 4.15 8.02
C ARG A 195 -4.32 4.78 9.38
N GLN A 196 -4.94 5.94 9.38
CA GLN A 196 -5.35 6.63 10.60
C GLN A 196 -6.34 5.78 11.43
N GLN A 197 -7.34 5.16 10.80
CA GLN A 197 -8.28 4.26 11.49
C GLN A 197 -7.57 3.01 12.04
N GLN A 198 -6.56 2.47 11.36
CA GLN A 198 -5.75 1.36 11.87
C GLN A 198 -4.97 1.78 13.12
N TYR A 199 -4.36 2.97 13.10
CA TYR A 199 -3.69 3.52 14.28
C TYR A 199 -4.66 3.70 15.46
N TYR A 200 -5.85 4.25 15.23
CA TYR A 200 -6.85 4.40 16.29
C TYR A 200 -7.30 3.08 16.90
N LYS A 201 -7.38 2.01 16.11
CA LYS A 201 -7.81 0.70 16.58
C LYS A 201 -6.71 -0.07 17.30
N HIS A 202 -5.48 0.02 16.84
CA HIS A 202 -4.43 -0.92 17.22
C HIS A 202 -3.17 -0.26 17.78
N GLY A 203 -3.02 1.04 17.66
CA GLY A 203 -1.78 1.74 18.00
C GLY A 203 -0.64 1.40 17.02
N CYS A 204 0.59 1.57 17.48
CA CYS A 204 1.78 1.24 16.71
C CYS A 204 2.09 -0.26 16.69
N ASN A 205 2.02 -0.91 17.86
CA ASN A 205 2.32 -2.33 18.04
C ASN A 205 1.02 -3.10 18.26
N ALA A 206 0.56 -3.81 17.24
CA ALA A 206 -0.70 -4.57 17.28
C ALA A 206 -0.44 -6.02 17.67
N PHE A 207 -0.07 -6.25 18.94
CA PHE A 207 0.23 -7.56 19.52
C PHE A 207 -0.98 -8.52 19.54
N HIS A 208 -2.17 -7.97 19.74
CA HIS A 208 -3.43 -8.72 19.92
C HIS A 208 -4.03 -9.27 18.62
N LEU A 209 -3.47 -8.94 17.47
CA LEU A 209 -4.00 -9.42 16.19
C LEU A 209 -3.63 -10.89 15.97
N THR A 210 -4.49 -11.65 15.31
CA THR A 210 -4.18 -13.01 14.82
C THR A 210 -2.91 -13.04 13.95
N ARG A 211 -2.65 -11.96 13.23
CA ARG A 211 -1.39 -11.70 12.54
C ARG A 211 -0.78 -10.43 13.09
N PRO A 212 0.05 -10.53 14.14
CA PRO A 212 0.67 -9.38 14.77
C PRO A 212 1.51 -8.57 13.76
N ARG A 213 1.51 -7.25 13.97
CA ARG A 213 2.34 -6.34 13.15
C ARG A 213 2.69 -5.09 13.93
N SER A 214 3.86 -4.56 13.67
CA SER A 214 4.29 -3.26 14.19
C SER A 214 4.31 -2.22 13.06
N ALA A 215 3.80 -1.03 13.35
CA ALA A 215 3.91 0.17 12.52
C ALA A 215 4.47 1.30 13.39
N PRO A 216 5.75 1.24 13.78
CA PRO A 216 6.31 2.10 14.83
C PRO A 216 6.40 3.57 14.41
N MET A 217 6.31 3.87 13.11
CA MET A 217 6.28 5.21 12.53
C MET A 217 4.86 5.75 12.28
N SER A 218 3.81 5.12 12.81
CA SER A 218 2.42 5.52 12.52
C SER A 218 2.10 6.98 12.82
N PHE A 219 2.83 7.65 13.70
CA PHE A 219 2.65 9.05 14.08
C PHE A 219 3.59 10.02 13.35
N TRP A 220 4.42 9.54 12.41
CA TRP A 220 5.25 10.40 11.58
C TRP A 220 4.42 11.06 10.48
N THR A 221 4.90 12.22 10.00
CA THR A 221 4.43 12.90 8.80
C THR A 221 5.42 12.74 7.65
N GLU A 222 5.01 13.10 6.45
CA GLU A 222 5.92 13.07 5.29
C GLU A 222 7.10 14.02 5.46
N GLU A 223 6.88 15.17 6.07
CA GLU A 223 7.93 16.16 6.39
C GLU A 223 8.97 15.59 7.35
N ASP A 224 8.55 14.82 8.36
CA ASP A 224 9.47 14.15 9.29
C ASP A 224 10.38 13.17 8.57
N VAL A 225 9.83 12.41 7.62
CA VAL A 225 10.62 11.44 6.83
C VAL A 225 11.72 12.16 6.04
N TRP A 226 11.37 13.23 5.33
CA TRP A 226 12.35 14.01 4.57
C TRP A 226 13.36 14.73 5.45
N ALA A 227 12.92 15.29 6.57
CA ALA A 227 13.81 15.92 7.55
C ALA A 227 14.81 14.91 8.11
N TYR A 228 14.36 13.68 8.42
CA TYR A 228 15.24 12.62 8.92
C TYR A 228 16.26 12.18 7.87
N LEU A 229 15.83 11.89 6.64
CA LEU A 229 16.72 11.49 5.55
C LEU A 229 17.84 12.51 5.34
N LYS A 230 17.47 13.79 5.35
CA LYS A 230 18.43 14.91 5.21
C LYS A 230 19.38 15.03 6.40
N LEU A 231 18.84 15.00 7.63
CA LEU A 231 19.62 15.17 8.86
C LEU A 231 20.60 14.01 9.06
N ALA A 232 20.14 12.78 8.91
CA ALA A 232 20.96 11.59 9.11
C ALA A 232 21.75 11.17 7.85
N LYS A 233 21.65 11.93 6.76
CA LYS A 233 22.31 11.67 5.47
C LYS A 233 22.05 10.24 4.96
N VAL A 234 20.84 9.74 5.17
CA VAL A 234 20.43 8.40 4.73
C VAL A 234 20.14 8.44 3.22
N PRO A 235 20.78 7.58 2.42
CA PRO A 235 20.50 7.53 1.00
C PRO A 235 19.07 7.04 0.74
N TYR A 236 18.48 7.50 -0.35
CA TYR A 236 17.14 7.13 -0.82
C TYR A 236 17.13 6.92 -2.34
N SER A 237 16.08 6.31 -2.86
CA SER A 237 15.96 6.06 -4.30
C SER A 237 15.84 7.36 -5.10
N ARG A 238 16.61 7.49 -6.17
CA ARG A 238 16.58 8.64 -7.09
C ARG A 238 15.22 8.87 -7.77
N ILE A 239 14.29 7.94 -7.70
CA ILE A 239 12.92 8.11 -8.23
C ILE A 239 12.24 9.36 -7.65
N TYR A 240 12.57 9.72 -6.41
CA TYR A 240 12.01 10.92 -5.76
C TYR A 240 12.56 12.22 -6.40
N ASP A 241 13.79 12.20 -6.86
CA ASP A 241 14.42 13.34 -7.57
C ASP A 241 13.81 13.53 -8.96
N MET A 242 13.13 12.50 -9.50
CA MET A 242 12.36 12.54 -10.75
C MET A 242 10.93 13.06 -10.55
N GLY A 243 10.61 13.61 -9.37
CA GLY A 243 9.32 14.22 -9.06
C GLY A 243 8.23 13.25 -8.62
N TYR A 244 8.58 12.02 -8.24
CA TYR A 244 7.62 11.09 -7.63
C TYR A 244 7.53 11.36 -6.12
N SER A 245 6.35 11.54 -5.60
CA SER A 245 6.11 11.68 -4.16
C SER A 245 5.88 10.31 -3.48
N ARG A 246 5.38 9.34 -4.24
CA ARG A 246 5.04 7.99 -3.74
C ARG A 246 5.51 6.92 -4.71
N THR A 247 6.01 5.83 -4.15
CA THR A 247 6.43 4.65 -4.90
C THR A 247 5.43 3.52 -4.66
N GLY A 248 4.52 3.35 -5.60
CA GLY A 248 3.58 2.22 -5.64
C GLY A 248 3.95 1.22 -6.72
N CYS A 249 3.03 0.27 -7.01
CA CYS A 249 3.13 -0.53 -8.21
C CYS A 249 2.93 0.36 -9.44
N MET A 250 3.92 0.44 -10.33
CA MET A 250 3.93 1.39 -11.47
C MET A 250 2.73 1.24 -12.42
N PHE A 251 2.14 0.05 -12.56
CA PHE A 251 0.99 -0.21 -13.43
C PHE A 251 -0.34 -0.28 -12.67
N CYS A 252 -0.38 0.17 -11.41
CA CYS A 252 -1.60 0.11 -10.61
C CYS A 252 -2.57 1.21 -11.02
N MET A 253 -3.82 0.84 -11.29
CA MET A 253 -4.90 1.78 -11.62
C MET A 253 -5.80 2.12 -10.42
N PHE A 254 -5.53 1.60 -9.21
CA PHE A 254 -6.28 2.00 -8.02
C PHE A 254 -6.08 3.47 -7.69
N GLY A 255 -7.18 4.20 -7.53
CA GLY A 255 -7.19 5.61 -7.20
C GLY A 255 -6.84 6.55 -8.35
N LEU A 256 -6.71 6.05 -9.59
CA LEU A 256 -6.39 6.88 -10.73
C LEU A 256 -7.44 7.99 -10.98
N ASP A 257 -8.71 7.71 -10.67
CA ASP A 257 -9.80 8.67 -10.77
C ASP A 257 -9.72 9.84 -9.76
N LEU A 258 -8.91 9.69 -8.73
CA LEU A 258 -8.68 10.71 -7.70
C LEU A 258 -7.44 11.57 -7.97
N GLU A 259 -6.61 11.19 -8.95
CA GLU A 259 -5.41 11.95 -9.30
C GLU A 259 -5.74 13.07 -10.28
N ASN A 260 -5.19 14.26 -10.00
CA ASN A 260 -5.18 15.36 -10.95
C ASN A 260 -4.13 15.12 -12.05
N ARG A 261 -4.31 15.75 -13.20
CA ARG A 261 -3.30 15.78 -14.26
C ARG A 261 -2.19 16.80 -13.90
N PRO A 262 -0.92 16.50 -14.18
CA PRO A 262 -0.39 15.23 -14.70
C PRO A 262 -0.43 14.10 -13.65
N ASP A 263 -1.06 13.00 -14.01
CA ASP A 263 -1.17 11.83 -13.12
C ASP A 263 0.07 10.90 -13.21
N ARG A 264 0.00 9.74 -12.54
CA ARG A 264 1.11 8.78 -12.50
C ARG A 264 1.51 8.24 -13.88
N PHE A 265 0.57 8.09 -14.81
CA PHE A 265 0.86 7.62 -16.15
C PHE A 265 1.40 8.71 -17.05
N ASP A 266 0.92 9.96 -16.93
CA ASP A 266 1.53 11.12 -17.60
C ASP A 266 3.00 11.27 -17.20
N ARG A 267 3.28 11.13 -15.89
CA ARG A 267 4.66 11.19 -15.39
C ARG A 267 5.49 10.01 -15.87
N MET A 268 4.92 8.79 -15.89
CA MET A 268 5.60 7.62 -16.43
C MET A 268 5.94 7.79 -17.92
N GLN A 269 5.05 8.38 -18.71
CA GLN A 269 5.30 8.66 -20.13
C GLN A 269 6.55 9.54 -20.33
N GLN A 270 6.73 10.53 -19.46
CA GLN A 270 7.88 11.45 -19.53
C GLN A 270 9.17 10.82 -19.01
N THR A 271 9.10 10.09 -17.90
CA THR A 271 10.29 9.59 -17.20
C THR A 271 10.70 8.19 -17.65
N HIS A 272 9.75 7.35 -18.04
CA HIS A 272 9.94 5.92 -18.37
C HIS A 272 9.15 5.53 -19.62
N PRO A 273 9.43 6.13 -20.80
CA PRO A 273 8.61 5.95 -22.02
C PRO A 273 8.51 4.49 -22.47
N GLN A 274 9.55 3.68 -22.25
CA GLN A 274 9.52 2.26 -22.61
C GLN A 274 8.56 1.45 -21.71
N LEU A 275 8.56 1.72 -20.39
CA LEU A 275 7.63 1.09 -19.47
C LEU A 275 6.19 1.54 -19.72
N PHE A 276 6.01 2.83 -20.05
CA PHE A 276 4.73 3.37 -20.45
C PHE A 276 4.19 2.66 -21.70
N LYS A 277 5.00 2.56 -22.76
CA LYS A 277 4.63 1.84 -23.98
C LYS A 277 4.29 0.38 -23.70
N TYR A 278 5.10 -0.30 -22.88
CA TYR A 278 4.85 -1.69 -22.51
C TYR A 278 3.51 -1.88 -21.82
N CYS A 279 3.14 -1.04 -20.85
CA CYS A 279 1.89 -1.21 -20.12
C CYS A 279 0.66 -0.73 -20.92
N MET A 280 0.80 0.32 -21.70
CA MET A 280 -0.32 0.90 -22.46
C MET A 280 -0.64 0.10 -23.73
N ASP A 281 0.37 -0.19 -24.53
CA ASP A 281 0.22 -0.74 -25.88
C ASP A 281 0.71 -2.20 -26.01
N GLY A 282 1.35 -2.70 -24.96
CA GLY A 282 1.84 -4.07 -24.89
C GLY A 282 0.79 -5.06 -24.33
N PRO A 283 1.24 -6.20 -23.80
CA PRO A 283 0.36 -7.32 -23.43
C PRO A 283 -0.63 -7.00 -22.28
N LEU A 284 -0.41 -5.91 -21.53
CA LEU A 284 -1.31 -5.48 -20.49
C LEU A 284 -2.54 -4.73 -21.02
N GLY A 285 -2.41 -4.02 -22.17
CA GLY A 285 -3.50 -3.32 -22.83
C GLY A 285 -4.18 -2.24 -21.97
N LEU A 286 -3.40 -1.55 -21.10
CA LEU A 286 -4.00 -0.64 -20.13
C LEU A 286 -4.64 0.59 -20.77
N ARG A 287 -4.18 1.01 -21.96
CA ARG A 287 -4.74 2.17 -22.68
C ARG A 287 -6.24 2.07 -22.85
N GLU A 288 -6.70 0.96 -23.42
CA GLU A 288 -8.13 0.71 -23.66
C GLU A 288 -8.92 0.63 -22.36
N VAL A 289 -8.39 -0.05 -21.37
CA VAL A 289 -9.04 -0.17 -20.04
C VAL A 289 -9.16 1.20 -19.37
N ILE A 290 -8.09 1.99 -19.37
CA ILE A 290 -8.09 3.32 -18.77
C ILE A 290 -9.05 4.26 -19.50
N LYS A 291 -9.05 4.24 -20.83
CA LYS A 291 -10.00 5.01 -21.64
C LYS A 291 -11.44 4.66 -21.29
N ARG A 292 -11.78 3.39 -21.27
CA ARG A 292 -13.15 2.92 -20.95
C ARG A 292 -13.58 3.17 -19.51
N VAL A 293 -12.67 2.97 -18.55
CA VAL A 293 -13.00 3.06 -17.12
C VAL A 293 -12.98 4.50 -16.62
N TYR A 294 -12.00 5.30 -17.04
CA TYR A 294 -11.75 6.62 -16.46
C TYR A 294 -11.99 7.77 -17.43
N SER A 295 -12.32 7.49 -18.71
CA SER A 295 -12.43 8.47 -19.78
C SER A 295 -11.15 9.32 -19.91
N ARG A 296 -9.97 8.66 -19.73
CA ARG A 296 -8.66 9.29 -19.87
C ARG A 296 -7.95 8.77 -21.11
N GLU A 297 -7.32 9.69 -21.83
CA GLU A 297 -6.48 9.39 -22.99
C GLU A 297 -5.03 9.80 -22.73
N TYR A 298 -4.10 8.97 -23.24
CA TYR A 298 -2.66 9.14 -23.10
C TYR A 298 -1.96 9.00 -24.46
#